data_b46374358a16d4e70527223492556683
#
_entry.id   b46374358a16d4e70527223492556683
#
_cell.length_a   1.000
_cell.length_b   1.000
_cell.length_c   1.000
_cell.angle_alpha   90.00
_cell.angle_beta   90.00
_cell.angle_gamma   90.00
#
_symmetry.space_group_name_H-M   'P 1'
#
loop_
_entity.id
_entity.type
_entity.pdbx_description
1 polymer ?
#
loop_
_entity_poly.entity_id
_entity_poly.type
_entity_poly.pdbx_seq_one_letter_code
_entity_poly.pdbx_strand_id
1 'polypeptide(L)'
;MNLDASRQKSPLLALLIASLLLLTTFITAPAKAEEATVYHTVVFWLKPETSAATIAEITSSIKDLENLPMVEKVIVGTPVMSERDIVDDSFSVAFTMIFKDEAALQAYNVDPQHKKS
;
A
#
# COMPACT_ATOMS: atom_id res chain seq x y z
N MET A 1 36.22 -17.61 71.07
CA MET A 1 35.75 -18.52 70.01
C MET A 1 35.07 -17.67 68.95
N ASN A 2 35.88 -17.23 68.00
CA ASN A 2 35.39 -16.35 66.91
C ASN A 2 35.01 -17.25 65.72
N LEU A 3 33.72 -17.30 65.41
CA LEU A 3 33.22 -17.90 64.19
C LEU A 3 33.07 -16.77 63.15
N ASP A 4 34.16 -16.54 62.42
CA ASP A 4 34.15 -15.69 61.24
C ASP A 4 33.54 -16.48 60.06
N ALA A 5 32.24 -16.29 59.87
CA ALA A 5 31.54 -16.84 58.72
C ALA A 5 31.79 -15.90 57.55
N SER A 6 32.95 -16.05 56.89
CA SER A 6 33.22 -15.39 55.63
C SER A 6 32.20 -15.86 54.59
N ARG A 7 31.25 -15.00 54.32
CA ARG A 7 30.20 -15.19 53.31
C ARG A 7 30.85 -15.11 51.92
N GLN A 8 31.39 -16.24 51.50
CA GLN A 8 31.97 -16.40 50.18
C GLN A 8 30.82 -16.35 49.15
N LYS A 9 30.58 -15.16 48.59
CA LYS A 9 29.65 -15.01 47.48
C LYS A 9 30.21 -15.79 46.30
N SER A 10 29.55 -16.86 45.88
CA SER A 10 30.04 -17.71 44.81
C SER A 10 30.07 -16.91 43.48
N PRO A 11 31.19 -16.92 42.75
CA PRO A 11 31.33 -16.21 41.51
C PRO A 11 30.35 -16.74 40.44
N LEU A 12 29.89 -17.97 40.59
CA LEU A 12 28.87 -18.57 39.72
C LEU A 12 27.51 -17.87 39.77
N LEU A 13 27.11 -17.36 40.96
CA LEU A 13 25.84 -16.65 41.13
C LEU A 13 25.91 -15.27 40.47
N ALA A 14 27.04 -14.58 40.53
CA ALA A 14 27.27 -13.29 39.86
C ALA A 14 27.31 -13.45 38.32
N LEU A 15 27.86 -14.53 37.80
CA LEU A 15 27.86 -14.88 36.37
C LEU A 15 26.45 -15.20 35.84
N LEU A 16 25.62 -15.89 36.61
CA LEU A 16 24.24 -16.19 36.24
C LEU A 16 23.35 -14.95 36.19
N ILE A 17 23.55 -14.02 37.14
CA ILE A 17 22.81 -12.75 37.16
C ILE A 17 23.24 -11.85 35.98
N ALA A 18 24.54 -11.80 35.67
CA ALA A 18 25.04 -11.04 34.51
C ALA A 18 24.55 -11.59 33.18
N SER A 19 24.43 -12.93 33.02
CA SER A 19 23.86 -13.57 31.83
C SER A 19 22.38 -13.29 31.67
N LEU A 20 21.62 -13.22 32.76
CA LEU A 20 20.18 -12.92 32.72
C LEU A 20 19.89 -11.45 32.39
N LEU A 21 20.77 -10.52 32.77
CA LEU A 21 20.65 -9.09 32.43
C LEU A 21 21.01 -8.79 30.97
N LEU A 22 21.84 -9.62 30.31
CA LEU A 22 22.21 -9.44 28.92
C LEU A 22 21.12 -9.90 27.93
N LEU A 23 20.12 -10.65 28.40
CA LEU A 23 19.06 -11.22 27.57
C LEU A 23 17.83 -10.32 27.42
N THR A 24 17.79 -9.16 28.07
CA THR A 24 16.62 -8.28 28.10
C THR A 24 16.70 -7.03 27.25
N THR A 25 17.73 -6.87 26.41
CA THR A 25 17.82 -5.71 25.51
C THR A 25 17.60 -6.07 24.04
N PHE A 26 16.70 -6.98 23.74
CA PHE A 26 16.05 -6.93 22.44
C PHE A 26 15.02 -5.78 22.50
N ILE A 27 15.50 -4.56 22.31
CA ILE A 27 14.65 -3.44 21.92
C ILE A 27 14.14 -3.82 20.53
N THR A 28 12.95 -4.40 20.47
CA THR A 28 12.20 -4.49 19.24
C THR A 28 11.92 -3.05 18.83
N ALA A 29 12.70 -2.53 17.88
CA ALA A 29 12.33 -1.32 17.19
C ALA A 29 10.88 -1.52 16.71
N PRO A 30 9.96 -0.57 16.91
CA PRO A 30 8.62 -0.70 16.38
C PRO A 30 8.77 -0.97 14.88
N ALA A 31 8.25 -2.12 14.42
CA ALA A 31 8.15 -2.38 13.00
C ALA A 31 7.36 -1.21 12.42
N LYS A 32 8.02 -0.37 11.61
CA LYS A 32 7.33 0.68 10.86
C LYS A 32 6.29 -0.06 10.04
N ALA A 33 5.01 0.20 10.31
CA ALA A 33 3.95 -0.36 9.49
C ALA A 33 4.26 0.05 8.04
N GLU A 34 4.43 -0.92 7.16
CA GLU A 34 4.60 -0.68 5.73
C GLU A 34 3.32 0.02 5.27
N GLU A 35 3.45 1.25 4.79
CA GLU A 35 2.30 1.99 4.29
C GLU A 35 1.69 1.18 3.15
N ALA A 36 0.41 0.84 3.27
CA ALA A 36 -0.25 -0.03 2.33
C ALA A 36 -0.40 0.67 0.97
N THR A 37 0.04 0.02 -0.09
CA THR A 37 -0.23 0.41 -1.48
C THR A 37 -1.73 0.61 -1.69
N VAL A 38 -2.10 1.73 -2.29
CA VAL A 38 -3.50 2.07 -2.56
C VAL A 38 -3.86 1.76 -4.01
N TYR A 39 -4.95 1.04 -4.19
CA TYR A 39 -5.57 0.76 -5.49
C TYR A 39 -6.86 1.57 -5.61
N HIS A 40 -6.86 2.53 -6.51
CA HIS A 40 -8.01 3.39 -6.81
C HIS A 40 -8.64 2.92 -8.12
N THR A 41 -9.79 2.25 -8.05
CA THR A 41 -10.48 1.70 -9.22
C THR A 41 -11.73 2.50 -9.52
N VAL A 42 -11.91 2.83 -10.79
CA VAL A 42 -13.08 3.56 -11.31
C VAL A 42 -13.64 2.81 -12.51
N VAL A 43 -14.94 2.76 -12.59
CA VAL A 43 -15.70 2.10 -13.67
C VAL A 43 -16.69 3.11 -14.25
N PHE A 44 -16.72 3.24 -15.58
CA PHE A 44 -17.58 4.16 -16.30
C PHE A 44 -18.62 3.44 -17.15
N TRP A 45 -19.83 3.93 -17.09
CA TRP A 45 -20.89 3.67 -18.06
C TRP A 45 -21.09 4.91 -18.91
N LEU A 46 -20.59 4.89 -20.13
CA LEU A 46 -20.75 5.98 -21.09
C LEU A 46 -22.14 5.91 -21.75
N LYS A 47 -22.54 7.01 -22.37
CA LYS A 47 -23.79 7.03 -23.13
C LYS A 47 -23.71 6.02 -24.27
N PRO A 48 -24.83 5.34 -24.61
CA PRO A 48 -24.84 4.31 -25.64
C PRO A 48 -24.34 4.77 -27.02
N GLU A 49 -24.52 6.05 -27.34
CA GLU A 49 -24.10 6.67 -28.61
C GLU A 49 -22.59 7.08 -28.64
N THR A 50 -21.83 6.82 -27.56
CA THR A 50 -20.41 7.16 -27.52
C THR A 50 -19.62 6.34 -28.55
N SER A 51 -18.93 7.02 -29.45
CA SER A 51 -18.19 6.38 -30.52
C SER A 51 -16.96 5.62 -30.02
N ALA A 52 -16.53 4.62 -30.76
CA ALA A 52 -15.28 3.88 -30.45
C ALA A 52 -14.05 4.82 -30.45
N ALA A 53 -14.04 5.85 -31.29
CA ALA A 53 -12.97 6.84 -31.31
C ALA A 53 -12.94 7.65 -29.99
N THR A 54 -14.11 8.09 -29.50
CA THR A 54 -14.21 8.80 -28.24
C THR A 54 -13.78 7.91 -27.05
N ILE A 55 -14.15 6.62 -27.06
CA ILE A 55 -13.70 5.65 -26.04
C ILE A 55 -12.17 5.51 -26.07
N ALA A 56 -11.56 5.46 -27.24
CA ALA A 56 -10.11 5.40 -27.39
C ALA A 56 -9.43 6.67 -26.85
N GLU A 57 -9.98 7.85 -27.12
CA GLU A 57 -9.49 9.13 -26.58
C GLU A 57 -9.57 9.17 -25.05
N ILE A 58 -10.70 8.75 -24.46
CA ILE A 58 -10.88 8.65 -23.01
C ILE A 58 -9.83 7.70 -22.41
N THR A 59 -9.67 6.54 -23.00
CA THR A 59 -8.71 5.52 -22.56
C THR A 59 -7.28 6.05 -22.59
N SER A 60 -6.89 6.77 -23.65
CA SER A 60 -5.58 7.42 -23.78
C SER A 60 -5.39 8.50 -22.72
N SER A 61 -6.38 9.37 -22.53
CA SER A 61 -6.32 10.45 -21.53
C SER A 61 -6.16 9.90 -20.10
N ILE A 62 -6.87 8.81 -19.76
CA ILE A 62 -6.72 8.13 -18.50
C ILE A 62 -5.31 7.56 -18.35
N LYS A 63 -4.77 6.95 -19.41
CA LYS A 63 -3.41 6.38 -19.40
C LYS A 63 -2.35 7.46 -19.17
N ASP A 64 -2.54 8.64 -19.72
CA ASP A 64 -1.63 9.77 -19.58
C ASP A 64 -1.49 10.27 -18.13
N LEU A 65 -2.47 9.98 -17.25
CA LEU A 65 -2.38 10.28 -15.83
C LEU A 65 -1.23 9.51 -15.13
N GLU A 66 -0.69 8.48 -15.75
CA GLU A 66 0.53 7.79 -15.27
C GLU A 66 1.76 8.71 -15.26
N ASN A 67 1.74 9.82 -16.01
CA ASN A 67 2.81 10.80 -16.02
C ASN A 67 2.82 11.73 -14.78
N LEU A 68 1.77 11.68 -13.95
CA LEU A 68 1.75 12.43 -12.70
C LEU A 68 2.70 11.83 -11.68
N PRO A 69 3.51 12.64 -10.97
CA PRO A 69 4.59 12.14 -10.11
C PRO A 69 4.11 11.31 -8.91
N MET A 70 2.84 11.46 -8.49
CA MET A 70 2.27 10.70 -7.39
C MET A 70 1.64 9.37 -7.83
N VAL A 71 1.50 9.12 -9.14
CA VAL A 71 0.90 7.90 -9.70
C VAL A 71 1.99 6.91 -10.05
N GLU A 72 1.95 5.71 -9.49
CA GLU A 72 2.91 4.66 -9.82
C GLU A 72 2.55 3.92 -11.11
N LYS A 73 1.25 3.68 -11.33
CA LYS A 73 0.77 2.93 -12.49
C LYS A 73 -0.69 3.22 -12.78
N VAL A 74 -1.04 3.21 -14.06
CA VAL A 74 -2.42 3.21 -14.55
C VAL A 74 -2.64 1.97 -15.41
N ILE A 75 -3.67 1.20 -15.05
CA ILE A 75 -4.17 0.07 -15.84
C ILE A 75 -5.57 0.45 -16.30
N VAL A 76 -5.79 0.52 -17.60
CA VAL A 76 -7.06 0.94 -18.19
C VAL A 76 -7.47 -0.03 -19.30
N GLY A 77 -8.76 -0.28 -19.43
CA GLY A 77 -9.30 -1.16 -20.46
C GLY A 77 -10.81 -1.09 -20.60
N THR A 78 -11.30 -1.85 -21.55
CA THR A 78 -12.72 -2.05 -21.86
C THR A 78 -13.13 -3.46 -21.46
N PRO A 79 -14.44 -3.74 -21.27
CA PRO A 79 -14.89 -5.07 -20.89
C PRO A 79 -14.61 -6.11 -21.97
N VAL A 80 -14.43 -7.35 -21.52
CA VAL A 80 -14.50 -8.53 -22.35
C VAL A 80 -15.85 -9.19 -22.12
N MET A 81 -16.65 -9.36 -23.16
CA MET A 81 -18.00 -9.92 -23.06
C MET A 81 -17.96 -11.34 -22.51
N SER A 82 -18.89 -11.65 -21.63
CA SER A 82 -18.97 -12.91 -20.90
C SER A 82 -20.41 -13.43 -20.86
N GLU A 83 -20.59 -14.73 -21.02
CA GLU A 83 -21.91 -15.38 -20.84
C GLU A 83 -22.14 -15.84 -19.37
N ARG A 84 -21.25 -15.48 -18.45
CA ARG A 84 -21.34 -15.88 -17.04
C ARG A 84 -22.20 -14.88 -16.27
N ASP A 85 -23.27 -15.33 -15.64
CA ASP A 85 -24.22 -14.51 -14.88
C ASP A 85 -23.60 -13.67 -13.76
N ILE A 86 -22.45 -14.09 -13.25
CA ILE A 86 -21.72 -13.38 -12.19
C ILE A 86 -20.87 -12.23 -12.72
N VAL A 87 -20.67 -12.11 -14.03
CA VAL A 87 -19.83 -11.10 -14.66
C VAL A 87 -20.70 -9.94 -15.14
N ASP A 88 -20.43 -8.75 -14.63
CA ASP A 88 -21.03 -7.52 -15.18
C ASP A 88 -20.06 -6.90 -16.20
N ASP A 89 -20.34 -7.08 -17.47
CA ASP A 89 -19.60 -6.53 -18.61
C ASP A 89 -20.32 -5.35 -19.28
N SER A 90 -21.32 -4.77 -18.61
CA SER A 90 -22.11 -3.64 -19.11
C SER A 90 -21.36 -2.30 -19.11
N PHE A 91 -20.23 -2.21 -18.40
CA PHE A 91 -19.45 -0.97 -18.34
C PHE A 91 -18.73 -0.65 -19.67
N SER A 92 -18.36 0.61 -19.87
CA SER A 92 -17.68 1.05 -21.11
C SER A 92 -16.17 1.07 -20.97
N VAL A 93 -15.66 1.59 -19.86
CA VAL A 93 -14.23 1.72 -19.53
C VAL A 93 -14.05 1.50 -18.04
N ALA A 94 -12.98 0.82 -17.68
CA ALA A 94 -12.54 0.72 -16.29
C ALA A 94 -11.05 1.00 -16.20
N PHE A 95 -10.61 1.60 -15.08
CA PHE A 95 -9.20 1.75 -14.80
C PHE A 95 -8.88 1.54 -13.33
N THR A 96 -7.64 1.17 -13.05
CA THR A 96 -7.09 1.14 -11.71
C THR A 96 -5.81 1.94 -11.69
N MET A 97 -5.71 2.87 -10.75
CA MET A 97 -4.48 3.59 -10.44
C MET A 97 -3.84 3.01 -9.19
N ILE A 98 -2.53 2.91 -9.20
CA ILE A 98 -1.74 2.44 -8.07
C ILE A 98 -0.97 3.62 -7.49
N PHE A 99 -1.11 3.81 -6.18
CA PHE A 99 -0.41 4.84 -5.41
C PHE A 99 0.42 4.16 -4.32
N LYS A 100 1.57 4.72 -4.02
CA LYS A 100 2.45 4.23 -2.95
C LYS A 100 1.75 4.16 -1.60
N ASP A 101 0.91 5.18 -1.30
CA ASP A 101 0.24 5.38 -0.03
C ASP A 101 -0.99 6.29 -0.19
N GLU A 102 -1.73 6.48 0.90
CA GLU A 102 -2.90 7.36 0.93
C GLU A 102 -2.53 8.83 0.67
N ALA A 103 -1.36 9.29 1.13
CA ALA A 103 -0.91 10.66 0.91
C ALA A 103 -0.72 10.96 -0.58
N ALA A 104 -0.20 10.00 -1.36
CA ALA A 104 -0.09 10.10 -2.81
C ALA A 104 -1.46 10.18 -3.49
N LEU A 105 -2.44 9.39 -3.05
CA LEU A 105 -3.83 9.49 -3.53
C LEU A 105 -4.43 10.86 -3.22
N GLN A 106 -4.22 11.42 -2.02
CA GLN A 106 -4.72 12.74 -1.66
C GLN A 106 -4.06 13.84 -2.52
N ALA A 107 -2.76 13.73 -2.81
CA ALA A 107 -2.06 14.64 -3.71
C ALA A 107 -2.66 14.59 -5.13
N TYR A 108 -2.99 13.40 -5.64
CA TYR A 108 -3.68 13.22 -6.91
C TYR A 108 -5.07 13.89 -6.92
N ASN A 109 -5.86 13.72 -5.87
CA ASN A 109 -7.21 14.27 -5.78
C ASN A 109 -7.26 15.80 -5.89
N VAL A 110 -6.20 16.51 -5.50
CA VAL A 110 -6.11 17.97 -5.56
C VAL A 110 -5.31 18.47 -6.76
N ASP A 111 -4.69 17.58 -7.52
CA ASP A 111 -3.85 17.95 -8.67
C ASP A 111 -4.66 18.67 -9.76
N PRO A 112 -4.17 19.81 -10.31
CA PRO A 112 -4.86 20.56 -11.34
C PRO A 112 -5.05 19.79 -12.64
N GLN A 113 -4.15 18.87 -12.98
CA GLN A 113 -4.26 18.06 -14.20
C GLN A 113 -5.36 17.01 -14.06
N HIS A 114 -5.49 16.36 -12.91
CA HIS A 114 -6.60 15.46 -12.61
C HIS A 114 -7.97 16.19 -12.71
N LYS A 115 -8.05 17.43 -12.24
CA LYS A 115 -9.31 18.20 -12.28
C LYS A 115 -9.73 18.67 -13.68
N LYS A 116 -8.85 18.57 -14.67
CA LYS A 116 -9.11 18.96 -16.07
C LYS A 116 -9.39 17.78 -16.99
N SER A 117 -9.09 16.56 -16.54
CA SER A 117 -9.30 15.32 -17.29
C SER A 117 -10.73 14.81 -17.23
#